data_a04a81a66ad2ad39a9078cc79266c89b
#
_entry.id   a04a81a66ad2ad39a9078cc79266c89b
#
_cell.length_a   1.000
_cell.length_b   1.000
_cell.length_c   1.000
_cell.angle_alpha   90.00
_cell.angle_beta   90.00
_cell.angle_gamma   90.00
#
_symmetry.space_group_name_H-M   'P 1'
#
loop_
_entity.id
_entity.type
_entity.pdbx_description
1 polymer ?
#
loop_
_entity_poly.entity_id
_entity_poly.type
_entity_poly.pdbx_seq_one_letter_code
_entity_poly.pdbx_strand_id
1 'polypeptide(L)'
;MLTLVGQYYGSSKPMRCLILSMLLFLTISFDLAHAKTNYRCGVRLIFDSDGSGSVANYVLSLQVKNTTGRAINGVSVIYKDQENRVIGNTFLNCSINSQDVKPGSYGECIRTLQRVDGAYINSFGIEKWTEIVNTQLKALNSIQYCEALGFAY
;
A
#
# COMPACT_ATOMS: atom_id res chain seq x y z
N MET A 1 -71.60 -54.16 24.10
CA MET A 1 -70.75 -53.64 25.19
C MET A 1 -69.31 -53.86 24.81
N LEU A 2 -68.66 -52.90 24.16
CA LEU A 2 -67.24 -52.97 23.88
C LEU A 2 -66.73 -51.55 23.96
N THR A 3 -65.82 -51.33 24.90
CA THR A 3 -65.13 -50.08 25.17
C THR A 3 -63.89 -50.01 24.31
N LEU A 4 -63.77 -49.00 23.48
CA LEU A 4 -62.56 -48.69 22.69
C LEU A 4 -61.76 -47.61 23.42
N VAL A 5 -60.58 -48.00 23.86
CA VAL A 5 -59.52 -47.11 24.40
C VAL A 5 -58.71 -46.53 23.28
N GLY A 6 -58.77 -45.22 23.07
CA GLY A 6 -57.93 -44.52 22.11
C GLY A 6 -56.57 -44.20 22.72
N GLN A 7 -55.50 -44.65 22.09
CA GLN A 7 -54.11 -44.27 22.42
C GLN A 7 -53.74 -42.94 21.70
N TYR A 8 -53.42 -41.94 22.48
CA TYR A 8 -52.77 -40.71 21.98
C TYR A 8 -51.27 -40.94 21.84
N TYR A 9 -50.79 -40.97 20.62
CA TYR A 9 -49.34 -40.92 20.30
C TYR A 9 -48.93 -39.45 20.23
N GLY A 10 -48.19 -39.00 21.24
CA GLY A 10 -47.55 -37.69 21.24
C GLY A 10 -46.29 -37.74 20.42
N SER A 11 -46.33 -37.10 19.27
CA SER A 11 -45.15 -36.89 18.41
C SER A 11 -44.43 -35.60 18.83
N SER A 12 -43.39 -35.72 19.63
CA SER A 12 -42.52 -34.60 20.03
C SER A 12 -41.20 -34.61 19.23
N LYS A 13 -41.25 -34.24 17.96
CA LYS A 13 -40.01 -34.05 17.16
C LYS A 13 -40.11 -32.99 16.06
N PRO A 14 -40.21 -31.69 16.41
CA PRO A 14 -39.62 -30.71 15.46
C PRO A 14 -38.60 -29.77 16.07
N MET A 15 -38.31 -29.83 17.38
CA MET A 15 -37.47 -28.77 17.99
C MET A 15 -35.95 -29.01 17.88
N ARG A 16 -35.51 -30.20 17.50
CA ARG A 16 -34.08 -30.50 17.36
C ARG A 16 -33.47 -30.08 16.02
N CYS A 17 -34.26 -29.96 14.97
CA CYS A 17 -33.78 -29.52 13.66
C CYS A 17 -33.55 -27.99 13.57
N LEU A 18 -34.28 -27.19 14.33
CA LEU A 18 -34.15 -25.73 14.32
C LEU A 18 -32.86 -25.25 14.99
N ILE A 19 -32.36 -25.93 16.00
CA ILE A 19 -31.14 -25.58 16.72
C ILE A 19 -29.90 -25.93 15.88
N LEU A 20 -29.90 -27.00 15.09
CA LEU A 20 -28.83 -27.38 14.23
C LEU A 20 -28.64 -26.43 13.01
N SER A 21 -29.74 -25.88 12.52
CA SER A 21 -29.74 -24.91 11.43
C SER A 21 -29.15 -23.55 11.84
N MET A 22 -29.35 -23.15 13.10
CA MET A 22 -28.87 -21.86 13.62
C MET A 22 -27.39 -21.86 13.96
N LEU A 23 -26.80 -23.02 14.24
CA LEU A 23 -25.35 -23.19 14.49
C LEU A 23 -24.51 -23.20 13.21
N LEU A 24 -25.10 -23.46 12.04
CA LEU A 24 -24.39 -23.49 10.77
C LEU A 24 -24.16 -22.08 10.18
N PHE A 25 -24.87 -21.06 10.66
CA PHE A 25 -24.72 -19.68 10.17
C PHE A 25 -23.66 -18.85 10.91
N LEU A 26 -23.05 -19.38 11.97
CA LEU A 26 -22.07 -18.63 12.79
C LEU A 26 -20.62 -18.80 12.35
N THR A 27 -20.34 -19.54 11.25
CA THR A 27 -18.96 -19.74 10.75
C THR A 27 -18.68 -19.04 9.43
N ILE A 28 -19.44 -17.97 9.08
CA ILE A 28 -19.00 -17.09 8.02
C ILE A 28 -17.94 -16.18 8.63
N SER A 29 -16.72 -16.69 8.70
CA SER A 29 -15.53 -15.88 8.90
C SER A 29 -15.49 -14.89 7.75
N PHE A 30 -15.84 -13.63 7.99
CA PHE A 30 -15.53 -12.54 7.09
C PHE A 30 -14.00 -12.40 7.09
N ASP A 31 -13.34 -13.18 6.25
CA ASP A 31 -12.02 -12.79 5.76
C ASP A 31 -12.22 -11.45 5.04
N LEU A 32 -12.06 -10.37 5.76
CA LEU A 32 -11.80 -9.06 5.20
C LEU A 32 -10.46 -9.17 4.47
N ALA A 33 -10.51 -9.75 3.27
CA ALA A 33 -9.41 -9.66 2.32
C ALA A 33 -9.19 -8.15 2.10
N HIS A 34 -8.24 -7.58 2.82
CA HIS A 34 -7.70 -6.27 2.49
C HIS A 34 -7.17 -6.41 1.07
N ALA A 35 -7.93 -5.89 0.11
CA ALA A 35 -7.52 -5.86 -1.27
C ALA A 35 -6.18 -5.11 -1.30
N LYS A 36 -5.09 -5.87 -1.51
CA LYS A 36 -3.77 -5.30 -1.71
C LYS A 36 -3.83 -4.39 -2.91
N THR A 37 -3.85 -3.09 -2.67
CA THR A 37 -3.93 -2.11 -3.75
C THR A 37 -2.52 -1.86 -4.26
N ASN A 38 -2.22 -2.41 -5.43
CA ASN A 38 -0.99 -2.12 -6.16
C ASN A 38 -1.19 -0.85 -6.99
N TYR A 39 -0.36 0.13 -6.73
CA TYR A 39 -0.30 1.38 -7.50
C TYR A 39 0.89 1.32 -8.45
N ARG A 40 0.81 2.00 -9.58
CA ARG A 40 2.01 2.34 -10.33
C ARG A 40 2.77 3.41 -9.57
N CYS A 41 4.05 3.18 -9.36
CA CYS A 41 4.98 4.17 -8.83
C CYS A 41 6.26 4.17 -9.67
N GLY A 42 7.07 5.19 -9.51
CA GLY A 42 8.31 5.30 -10.27
C GLY A 42 9.28 6.27 -9.62
N VAL A 43 10.53 6.16 -10.02
CA VAL A 43 11.59 7.03 -9.54
C VAL A 43 11.86 8.12 -10.56
N ARG A 44 11.84 9.38 -10.10
CA ARG A 44 12.24 10.56 -10.87
C ARG A 44 13.59 11.03 -10.40
N LEU A 45 14.46 11.41 -11.34
CA LEU A 45 15.69 12.09 -11.06
C LEU A 45 15.44 13.60 -11.05
N ILE A 46 15.72 14.24 -9.93
CA ILE A 46 15.59 15.69 -9.75
C ILE A 46 16.97 16.22 -9.43
N PHE A 47 17.43 17.18 -10.24
CA PHE A 47 18.66 17.90 -9.97
C PHE A 47 18.39 19.13 -9.15
N ASP A 48 19.25 19.34 -8.18
CA ASP A 48 19.28 20.50 -7.31
C ASP A 48 20.72 20.99 -7.17
N SER A 49 20.94 22.06 -6.45
CA SER A 49 22.26 22.56 -6.12
C SER A 49 22.32 22.91 -4.64
N ASP A 50 23.40 22.57 -4.01
CA ASP A 50 23.76 23.05 -2.69
C ASP A 50 25.13 23.74 -2.73
N GLY A 51 25.64 24.17 -1.57
CA GLY A 51 26.93 24.86 -1.48
C GLY A 51 28.12 24.03 -1.97
N SER A 52 27.95 22.72 -2.22
CA SER A 52 28.99 21.80 -2.71
C SER A 52 28.89 21.53 -4.21
N GLY A 53 27.82 21.93 -4.89
CA GLY A 53 27.63 21.77 -6.34
C GLY A 53 26.30 21.13 -6.72
N SER A 54 26.24 20.48 -7.89
CA SER A 54 25.04 19.81 -8.39
C SER A 54 24.75 18.55 -7.59
N VAL A 55 23.49 18.38 -7.18
CA VAL A 55 22.98 17.25 -6.40
C VAL A 55 21.96 16.50 -7.23
N ALA A 56 22.07 15.17 -7.29
CA ALA A 56 21.08 14.30 -7.92
C ALA A 56 20.23 13.61 -6.85
N ASN A 57 18.94 13.90 -6.82
CA ASN A 57 17.95 13.30 -5.92
C ASN A 57 17.08 12.30 -6.67
N TYR A 58 17.01 11.06 -6.17
CA TYR A 58 16.15 10.01 -6.71
C TYR A 58 14.87 9.96 -5.88
N VAL A 59 13.79 10.48 -6.45
CA VAL A 59 12.52 10.65 -5.74
C VAL A 59 11.52 9.60 -6.21
N LEU A 60 11.17 8.69 -5.30
CA LEU A 60 10.03 7.78 -5.50
C LEU A 60 8.76 8.59 -5.40
N SER A 61 7.90 8.44 -6.39
CA SER A 61 6.58 9.08 -6.41
C SER A 61 5.47 8.06 -6.65
N LEU A 62 4.34 8.31 -5.99
CA LEU A 62 3.14 7.51 -6.05
C LEU A 62 1.93 8.42 -6.07
N GLN A 63 1.04 8.24 -7.05
CA GLN A 63 -0.26 8.91 -7.06
C GLN A 63 -1.29 8.05 -6.34
N VAL A 64 -1.92 8.60 -5.29
CA VAL A 64 -2.97 7.93 -4.53
C VAL A 64 -4.30 8.65 -4.71
N LYS A 65 -5.40 7.87 -4.74
CA LYS A 65 -6.75 8.40 -4.54
C LYS A 65 -7.12 8.15 -3.08
N ASN A 66 -7.42 9.21 -2.35
CA ASN A 66 -7.87 9.08 -0.98
C ASN A 66 -9.33 8.57 -0.93
N THR A 67 -9.51 7.30 -0.69
CA THR A 67 -10.82 6.66 -0.51
C THR A 67 -11.20 6.52 0.97
N THR A 68 -10.39 7.06 1.89
CA THR A 68 -10.67 7.07 3.32
C THR A 68 -11.56 8.26 3.70
N GLY A 69 -12.18 8.21 4.85
CA GLY A 69 -12.98 9.34 5.38
C GLY A 69 -12.16 10.48 6.00
N ARG A 70 -10.82 10.41 5.96
CA ARG A 70 -9.90 11.34 6.63
C ARG A 70 -8.86 11.87 5.64
N ALA A 71 -8.31 13.06 5.91
CA ALA A 71 -7.19 13.57 5.12
C ALA A 71 -5.93 12.72 5.35
N ILE A 72 -5.20 12.40 4.27
CA ILE A 72 -3.99 11.57 4.30
C ILE A 72 -2.77 12.49 4.20
N ASN A 73 -1.83 12.35 5.14
CA ASN A 73 -0.54 13.03 5.11
C ASN A 73 0.63 12.12 4.70
N GLY A 74 0.44 10.80 4.70
CA GLY A 74 1.47 9.87 4.27
C GLY A 74 0.96 8.47 3.99
N VAL A 75 1.81 7.67 3.36
CA VAL A 75 1.56 6.26 3.05
C VAL A 75 2.82 5.42 3.21
N SER A 76 2.70 4.30 3.92
CA SER A 76 3.75 3.28 3.97
C SER A 76 3.59 2.33 2.80
N VAL A 77 4.67 2.07 2.07
CA VAL A 77 4.65 1.22 0.88
C VAL A 77 5.77 0.20 0.87
N ILE A 78 5.51 -0.94 0.22
CA ILE A 78 6.52 -1.84 -0.32
C ILE A 78 6.62 -1.52 -1.81
N TYR A 79 7.83 -1.28 -2.32
CA TYR A 79 8.04 -1.08 -3.75
C TYR A 79 8.70 -2.29 -4.40
N LYS A 80 8.27 -2.58 -5.62
CA LYS A 80 8.52 -3.83 -6.35
C LYS A 80 8.94 -3.58 -7.78
N ASP A 81 9.63 -4.56 -8.35
CA ASP A 81 9.98 -4.57 -9.77
C ASP A 81 8.83 -5.09 -10.65
N GLN A 82 9.13 -5.23 -11.94
CA GLN A 82 8.21 -5.70 -12.96
C GLN A 82 7.74 -7.15 -12.73
N GLU A 83 8.60 -7.98 -12.14
CA GLU A 83 8.34 -9.37 -11.77
C GLU A 83 7.66 -9.50 -10.38
N ASN A 84 7.22 -8.38 -9.79
CA ASN A 84 6.58 -8.30 -8.48
C ASN A 84 7.49 -8.73 -7.31
N ARG A 85 8.83 -8.72 -7.52
CA ARG A 85 9.80 -8.96 -6.45
C ARG A 85 9.95 -7.70 -5.60
N VAL A 86 10.02 -7.89 -4.29
CA VAL A 86 10.21 -6.79 -3.34
C VAL A 86 11.64 -6.25 -3.46
N ILE A 87 11.76 -4.94 -3.76
CA ILE A 87 13.02 -4.21 -3.78
C ILE A 87 13.27 -3.54 -2.42
N GLY A 88 12.20 -3.02 -1.78
CA GLY A 88 12.30 -2.39 -0.49
C GLY A 88 10.98 -1.84 0.02
N ASN A 89 11.07 -1.05 1.08
CA ASN A 89 9.92 -0.37 1.67
C ASN A 89 10.30 1.04 2.11
N THR A 90 9.32 1.92 2.21
CA THR A 90 9.51 3.28 2.72
C THR A 90 8.19 3.92 3.11
N PHE A 91 8.28 5.05 3.82
CA PHE A 91 7.16 5.96 4.05
C PHE A 91 7.26 7.14 3.06
N LEU A 92 6.18 7.39 2.32
CA LEU A 92 6.03 8.52 1.41
C LEU A 92 5.24 9.63 2.09
N ASN A 93 5.70 10.85 1.97
CA ASN A 93 4.97 12.04 2.42
C ASN A 93 3.97 12.47 1.33
N CYS A 94 2.70 12.60 1.70
CA CYS A 94 1.61 13.03 0.82
C CYS A 94 1.22 14.51 1.02
N SER A 95 1.79 15.17 2.03
CA SER A 95 1.54 16.60 2.29
C SER A 95 2.44 17.44 1.40
N ILE A 96 1.93 17.94 0.28
CA ILE A 96 2.63 18.86 -0.60
C ILE A 96 2.20 20.28 -0.26
N ASN A 97 3.15 21.17 -0.02
CA ASN A 97 2.91 22.54 0.41
C ASN A 97 2.03 22.64 1.68
N SER A 98 2.23 21.74 2.63
CA SER A 98 1.47 21.64 3.89
C SER A 98 -0.03 21.35 3.67
N GLN A 99 -0.39 20.76 2.53
CA GLN A 99 -1.77 20.35 2.25
C GLN A 99 -1.84 18.83 2.14
N ASP A 100 -2.62 18.23 3.03
CA ASP A 100 -2.91 16.81 3.04
C ASP A 100 -3.89 16.43 1.91
N VAL A 101 -3.86 15.18 1.47
CA VAL A 101 -4.77 14.67 0.45
C VAL A 101 -6.16 14.49 1.06
N LYS A 102 -7.10 15.37 0.69
CA LYS A 102 -8.49 15.36 1.20
C LYS A 102 -9.23 14.10 0.77
N PRO A 103 -10.26 13.66 1.55
CA PRO A 103 -11.14 12.57 1.14
C PRO A 103 -11.72 12.79 -0.27
N GLY A 104 -11.70 11.72 -1.08
CA GLY A 104 -12.17 11.73 -2.46
C GLY A 104 -11.19 12.32 -3.48
N SER A 105 -10.13 13.01 -3.05
CA SER A 105 -9.15 13.66 -3.91
C SER A 105 -8.02 12.73 -4.32
N TYR A 106 -7.34 13.10 -5.41
CA TYR A 106 -6.03 12.55 -5.77
C TYR A 106 -4.92 13.40 -5.17
N GLY A 107 -3.82 12.76 -4.80
CA GLY A 107 -2.60 13.41 -4.35
C GLY A 107 -1.36 12.64 -4.75
N GLU A 108 -0.24 13.32 -4.82
CA GLU A 108 1.06 12.69 -5.02
C GLU A 108 1.76 12.52 -3.67
N CYS A 109 2.29 11.33 -3.42
CA CYS A 109 3.10 11.02 -2.25
C CYS A 109 4.53 10.77 -2.71
N ILE A 110 5.51 11.39 -2.06
CA ILE A 110 6.90 11.37 -2.50
C ILE A 110 7.87 11.04 -1.37
N ARG A 111 9.02 10.48 -1.75
CA ARG A 111 10.17 10.27 -0.87
C ARG A 111 11.47 10.26 -1.66
N THR A 112 12.46 11.03 -1.22
CA THR A 112 13.83 10.86 -1.74
C THR A 112 14.40 9.55 -1.20
N LEU A 113 14.65 8.59 -2.11
CA LEU A 113 15.24 7.29 -1.76
C LEU A 113 16.74 7.39 -1.59
N GLN A 114 17.38 8.14 -2.50
CA GLN A 114 18.81 8.29 -2.54
C GLN A 114 19.18 9.68 -3.03
N ARG A 115 20.41 10.09 -2.70
CA ARG A 115 21.02 11.35 -3.12
C ARG A 115 22.46 11.07 -3.53
N VAL A 116 22.91 11.65 -4.64
CA VAL A 116 24.30 11.74 -5.03
C VAL A 116 24.73 13.19 -4.90
N ASP A 117 25.66 13.42 -3.98
CA ASP A 117 26.12 14.75 -3.58
C ASP A 117 27.04 15.36 -4.62
N GLY A 118 26.97 16.67 -4.79
CA GLY A 118 27.87 17.45 -5.67
C GLY A 118 29.34 17.44 -5.20
N ALA A 119 29.61 17.17 -3.93
CA ALA A 119 30.97 17.03 -3.41
C ALA A 119 31.79 15.96 -4.13
N TYR A 120 31.13 14.93 -4.73
CA TYR A 120 31.79 13.93 -5.57
C TYR A 120 32.44 14.56 -6.81
N ILE A 121 31.88 15.63 -7.38
CA ILE A 121 32.44 16.34 -8.54
C ILE A 121 33.81 16.89 -8.17
N ASN A 122 33.95 17.48 -6.99
CA ASN A 122 35.21 18.06 -6.52
C ASN A 122 36.29 17.00 -6.28
N SER A 123 35.86 15.78 -5.86
CA SER A 123 36.79 14.71 -5.53
C SER A 123 37.17 13.82 -6.71
N PHE A 124 36.26 13.57 -7.65
CA PHE A 124 36.39 12.56 -8.71
C PHE A 124 36.10 13.09 -10.12
N GLY A 125 35.69 14.35 -10.24
CA GLY A 125 35.34 14.97 -11.51
C GLY A 125 33.91 14.70 -11.97
N ILE A 126 33.42 15.52 -12.91
CA ILE A 126 32.02 15.50 -13.39
C ILE A 126 31.70 14.19 -14.16
N GLU A 127 32.65 13.62 -14.86
CA GLU A 127 32.42 12.37 -15.60
C GLU A 127 32.10 11.21 -14.67
N LYS A 128 32.87 11.06 -13.58
CA LYS A 128 32.64 10.00 -12.57
C LYS A 128 31.33 10.21 -11.81
N TRP A 129 31.03 11.45 -11.47
CA TRP A 129 29.74 11.80 -10.87
C TRP A 129 28.57 11.41 -11.79
N THR A 130 28.66 11.75 -13.09
CA THR A 130 27.63 11.42 -14.08
C THR A 130 27.47 9.90 -14.24
N GLU A 131 28.57 9.14 -14.25
CA GLU A 131 28.55 7.67 -14.30
C GLU A 131 27.79 7.09 -13.08
N ILE A 132 28.08 7.58 -11.87
CA ILE A 132 27.41 7.16 -10.64
C ILE A 132 25.91 7.46 -10.71
N VAL A 133 25.56 8.68 -11.11
CA VAL A 133 24.15 9.11 -11.24
C VAL A 133 23.40 8.22 -12.22
N ASN A 134 23.95 7.95 -13.41
CA ASN A 134 23.31 7.12 -14.41
C ASN A 134 23.17 5.65 -13.97
N THR A 135 24.19 5.11 -13.33
CA THR A 135 24.18 3.74 -12.79
C THR A 135 23.08 3.58 -11.75
N GLN A 136 22.97 4.54 -10.85
CA GLN A 136 21.97 4.54 -9.80
C GLN A 136 20.56 4.70 -10.37
N LEU A 137 20.36 5.58 -11.33
CA LEU A 137 19.08 5.75 -12.02
C LEU A 137 18.65 4.44 -12.69
N LYS A 138 19.57 3.76 -13.38
CA LYS A 138 19.28 2.47 -14.03
C LYS A 138 18.83 1.41 -13.02
N ALA A 139 19.47 1.33 -11.86
CA ALA A 139 19.10 0.40 -10.80
C ALA A 139 17.71 0.71 -10.25
N LEU A 140 17.40 1.98 -9.97
CA LEU A 140 16.13 2.41 -9.39
C LEU A 140 14.96 2.42 -10.38
N ASN A 141 15.22 2.51 -11.70
CA ASN A 141 14.18 2.41 -12.73
C ASN A 141 13.55 1.00 -12.82
N SER A 142 14.09 0.01 -12.12
CA SER A 142 13.43 -1.29 -11.96
C SER A 142 12.16 -1.21 -11.10
N ILE A 143 11.99 -0.17 -10.29
CA ILE A 143 10.81 0.04 -9.45
C ILE A 143 9.62 0.43 -10.32
N GLN A 144 8.53 -0.37 -10.28
CA GLN A 144 7.34 -0.14 -11.10
C GLN A 144 6.02 -0.16 -10.34
N TYR A 145 5.98 -0.87 -9.21
CA TYR A 145 4.78 -1.05 -8.43
C TYR A 145 5.03 -0.74 -6.96
N CYS A 146 4.05 -0.09 -6.34
CA CYS A 146 4.01 0.16 -4.91
C CYS A 146 2.74 -0.46 -4.32
N GLU A 147 2.93 -1.31 -3.32
CA GLU A 147 1.85 -1.85 -2.51
C GLU A 147 1.70 -0.99 -1.26
N ALA A 148 0.53 -0.36 -1.08
CA ALA A 148 0.25 0.41 0.13
C ALA A 148 -0.02 -0.53 1.30
N LEU A 149 0.74 -0.35 2.38
CA LEU A 149 0.58 -1.08 3.64
C LEU A 149 -0.39 -0.38 4.59
N GLY A 150 -0.45 0.95 4.53
CA GLY A 150 -1.30 1.77 5.38
C GLY A 150 -1.10 3.26 5.13
N PHE A 151 -2.10 4.04 5.54
CA PHE A 151 -2.09 5.50 5.43
C PHE A 151 -1.87 6.15 6.80
N ALA A 152 -1.19 7.29 6.80
CA ALA A 152 -1.09 8.20 7.94
C ALA A 152 -2.02 9.41 7.76
N TYR A 153 -2.52 9.93 8.91
CA TYR A 153 -3.55 10.97 8.96
C TYR A 153 -3.12 12.12 9.86
#